data_08a32e983e9e877647dff9a6cffb7f89
#
_entry.id   08a32e983e9e877647dff9a6cffb7f89
#
_cell.length_a   1.000
_cell.length_b   1.000
_cell.length_c   1.000
_cell.angle_alpha   90.00
_cell.angle_beta   90.00
_cell.angle_gamma   90.00
#
_symmetry.space_group_name_H-M   'P 1'
#
loop_
_entity.id
_entity.type
_entity.pdbx_description
1 polymer ?
#
loop_
_entity_poly.entity_id
_entity_poly.type
_entity_poly.pdbx_seq_one_letter_code
_entity_poly.pdbx_strand_id
1 'polypeptide(L)'
;MSFEENNWRLIKDTKRGKFCFLIGVNNWAIELQKHEFELLYKILIKLNNQLLEINDQLMEEEFINLEIEQLPWYAELEGKKYEWDLRLIFESSEQTRSFEMYWPIPVSYTHLRAHET
;
A
#
# COMPACT_ATOMS: atom_id res chain seq x y z
N MET A 1 6.35 -4.72 -16.36
CA MET A 1 7.00 -4.43 -15.06
C MET A 1 6.47 -5.35 -13.99
N SER A 2 7.34 -5.92 -13.22
CA SER A 2 6.92 -6.73 -12.08
C SER A 2 7.83 -6.45 -10.90
N PHE A 3 7.30 -6.59 -9.70
CA PHE A 3 8.04 -6.41 -8.47
C PHE A 3 7.52 -7.41 -7.46
N GLU A 4 8.41 -8.27 -6.97
CA GLU A 4 8.05 -9.31 -6.00
C GLU A 4 9.06 -9.33 -4.87
N GLU A 5 8.57 -9.41 -3.66
CA GLU A 5 9.42 -9.53 -2.48
C GLU A 5 8.63 -10.11 -1.32
N ASN A 6 9.19 -11.13 -0.68
CA ASN A 6 8.55 -11.79 0.45
C ASN A 6 7.15 -12.28 0.11
N ASN A 7 6.12 -11.63 0.67
CA ASN A 7 4.74 -12.08 0.54
C ASN A 7 3.90 -11.22 -0.37
N TRP A 8 4.50 -10.30 -1.14
CA TRP A 8 3.70 -9.43 -1.98
C TRP A 8 4.28 -9.31 -3.39
N ARG A 9 3.42 -8.94 -4.32
CA ARG A 9 3.75 -8.77 -5.73
C ARG A 9 3.04 -7.56 -6.29
N LEU A 10 3.71 -6.88 -7.21
CA LEU A 10 3.13 -5.80 -7.98
C LEU A 10 3.51 -6.00 -9.44
N ILE A 11 2.53 -6.15 -10.30
CA ILE A 11 2.74 -6.48 -11.70
C ILE A 11 1.94 -5.53 -12.58
N LYS A 12 2.58 -5.00 -13.60
CA LYS A 12 1.92 -4.26 -14.67
C LYS A 12 1.99 -5.10 -15.94
N ASP A 13 0.84 -5.43 -16.50
CA ASP A 13 0.76 -6.20 -17.75
C ASP A 13 -0.23 -5.53 -18.69
N THR A 14 0.30 -4.82 -19.67
CA THR A 14 -0.49 -4.08 -20.64
C THR A 14 -1.37 -4.98 -21.50
N LYS A 15 -1.07 -6.26 -21.56
CA LYS A 15 -1.86 -7.22 -22.33
C LYS A 15 -3.16 -7.61 -21.63
N ARG A 16 -3.31 -7.27 -20.37
CA ARG A 16 -4.51 -7.61 -19.61
C ARG A 16 -5.66 -6.63 -19.82
N GLY A 17 -5.48 -5.66 -20.69
CA GLY A 17 -6.53 -4.71 -21.03
C GLY A 17 -6.86 -3.75 -19.90
N LYS A 18 -8.16 -3.63 -19.56
CA LYS A 18 -8.62 -2.68 -18.56
C LYS A 18 -7.99 -2.88 -17.18
N PHE A 19 -7.78 -4.13 -16.78
CA PHE A 19 -7.21 -4.47 -15.48
C PHE A 19 -5.73 -4.83 -15.67
N CYS A 20 -4.94 -3.85 -16.03
CA CYS A 20 -3.53 -4.06 -16.38
C CYS A 20 -2.57 -4.08 -15.19
N PHE A 21 -3.07 -3.83 -13.98
CA PHE A 21 -2.25 -3.90 -12.77
C PHE A 21 -2.74 -5.01 -11.87
N LEU A 22 -1.78 -5.67 -11.22
CA LEU A 22 -2.09 -6.73 -10.29
C LEU A 22 -1.29 -6.49 -9.02
N ILE A 23 -1.97 -6.52 -7.88
CA ILE A 23 -1.33 -6.46 -6.57
C ILE A 23 -1.67 -7.74 -5.83
N GLY A 24 -0.66 -8.39 -5.28
CA GLY A 24 -0.84 -9.65 -4.60
C GLY A 24 -0.15 -9.73 -3.26
N VAL A 25 -0.77 -10.44 -2.35
CA VAL A 25 -0.25 -10.68 -1.00
C VAL A 25 -0.45 -12.16 -0.69
N ASN A 26 0.62 -12.83 -0.27
CA ASN A 26 0.57 -14.26 0.02
C ASN A 26 0.12 -15.08 -1.19
N ASN A 27 -0.99 -15.80 -1.08
CA ASN A 27 -1.45 -16.73 -2.09
C ASN A 27 -2.51 -16.18 -3.02
N TRP A 28 -2.83 -14.91 -2.93
CA TRP A 28 -3.87 -14.32 -3.76
C TRP A 28 -3.44 -12.97 -4.32
N ALA A 29 -4.16 -12.53 -5.33
CA ALA A 29 -3.88 -11.28 -6.00
C ALA A 29 -5.18 -10.65 -6.48
N ILE A 30 -5.14 -9.32 -6.64
CA ILE A 30 -6.28 -8.54 -7.09
C ILE A 30 -5.87 -7.72 -8.29
N GLU A 31 -6.73 -7.67 -9.29
CA GLU A 31 -6.51 -6.89 -10.48
C GLU A 31 -7.05 -5.47 -10.28
N LEU A 32 -6.28 -4.49 -10.72
CA LEU A 32 -6.64 -3.08 -10.60
C LEU A 32 -6.63 -2.41 -11.97
N GLN A 33 -7.50 -1.43 -12.11
CA GLN A 33 -7.44 -0.53 -13.25
C GLN A 33 -6.31 0.48 -13.03
N LYS A 34 -5.87 1.10 -14.12
CA LYS A 34 -4.77 2.06 -14.06
C LYS A 34 -5.01 3.18 -13.05
N HIS A 35 -6.18 3.80 -13.09
CA HIS A 35 -6.45 4.92 -12.17
C HIS A 35 -6.53 4.47 -10.72
N GLU A 36 -7.01 3.27 -10.46
CA GLU A 36 -7.04 2.71 -9.12
C GLU A 36 -5.63 2.53 -8.57
N PHE A 37 -4.74 2.00 -9.40
CA PHE A 37 -3.35 1.82 -9.02
C PHE A 37 -2.64 3.16 -8.81
N GLU A 38 -2.89 4.13 -9.67
CA GLU A 38 -2.26 5.46 -9.55
C GLU A 38 -2.65 6.15 -8.25
N LEU A 39 -3.91 6.04 -7.84
CA LEU A 39 -4.37 6.58 -6.56
C LEU A 39 -3.69 5.89 -5.39
N LEU A 40 -3.57 4.56 -5.45
CA LEU A 40 -2.87 3.81 -4.42
C LEU A 40 -1.42 4.25 -4.31
N TYR A 41 -0.74 4.41 -5.44
CA TYR A 41 0.64 4.85 -5.47
C TYR A 41 0.80 6.20 -4.78
N LYS A 42 -0.07 7.14 -5.08
CA LYS A 42 -0.04 8.47 -4.45
C LYS A 42 -0.25 8.40 -2.94
N ILE A 43 -1.17 7.54 -2.49
CA ILE A 43 -1.42 7.34 -1.07
C ILE A 43 -0.18 6.79 -0.38
N LEU A 44 0.47 5.79 -0.98
CA LEU A 44 1.66 5.18 -0.41
C LEU A 44 2.81 6.18 -0.28
N ILE A 45 3.03 6.99 -1.31
CA ILE A 45 4.05 8.04 -1.26
C ILE A 45 3.75 9.05 -0.15
N LYS A 46 2.49 9.44 -0.03
CA LYS A 46 2.09 10.40 1.00
C LYS A 46 2.29 9.85 2.42
N LEU A 47 1.91 8.59 2.64
CA LEU A 47 2.15 7.93 3.92
C LEU A 47 3.64 7.86 4.24
N ASN A 48 4.45 7.49 3.25
CA ASN A 48 5.89 7.41 3.43
C ASN A 48 6.49 8.76 3.81
N ASN A 49 6.06 9.82 3.15
CA ASN A 49 6.54 11.16 3.46
C ASN A 49 6.14 11.59 4.87
N GLN A 50 4.91 11.31 5.28
CA GLN A 50 4.47 11.62 6.64
C GLN A 50 5.29 10.85 7.67
N LEU A 51 5.56 9.59 7.41
CA LEU A 51 6.36 8.77 8.31
C LEU A 51 7.78 9.30 8.44
N LEU A 52 8.41 9.67 7.32
CA LEU A 52 9.76 10.21 7.34
C LEU A 52 9.84 11.53 8.13
N GLU A 53 8.81 12.36 8.04
CA GLU A 53 8.78 13.62 8.77
C GLU A 53 8.74 13.42 10.28
N ILE A 54 8.02 12.41 10.76
CA ILE A 54 7.84 12.23 12.21
C ILE A 54 8.80 11.20 12.81
N ASN A 55 9.42 10.36 11.99
CA ASN A 55 10.18 9.22 12.48
C ASN A 55 11.34 9.62 13.42
N ASP A 56 12.04 10.69 13.09
CA ASP A 56 13.17 11.15 13.90
C ASP A 56 12.75 11.69 15.26
N GLN A 57 11.50 12.10 15.39
CA GLN A 57 10.95 12.67 16.61
C GLN A 57 10.25 11.64 17.47
N LEU A 58 10.06 10.42 16.95
CA LEU A 58 9.36 9.38 17.69
C LEU A 58 10.26 8.74 18.74
N MET A 59 9.70 8.50 19.90
CA MET A 59 10.34 7.67 20.91
C MET A 59 10.06 6.19 20.57
N GLU A 60 10.96 5.31 21.01
CA GLU A 60 10.82 3.88 20.70
C GLU A 60 9.50 3.26 21.15
N GLU A 61 8.95 3.74 22.25
CA GLU A 61 7.71 3.22 22.81
C GLU A 61 6.46 3.94 22.31
N GLU A 62 6.65 5.01 21.54
CA GLU A 62 5.54 5.81 21.07
C GLU A 62 4.79 5.09 19.93
N PHE A 63 3.47 5.01 20.07
CA PHE A 63 2.60 4.40 19.07
C PHE A 63 2.06 5.47 18.13
N ILE A 64 2.10 5.20 16.83
CA ILE A 64 1.58 6.11 15.82
C ILE A 64 0.48 5.46 15.01
N ASN A 65 -0.42 6.28 14.51
CA ASN A 65 -1.47 5.86 13.59
C ASN A 65 -1.64 6.95 12.54
N LEU A 66 -1.39 6.60 11.29
CA LEU A 66 -1.56 7.50 10.15
C LEU A 66 -2.65 6.94 9.25
N GLU A 67 -3.61 7.76 8.88
CA GLU A 67 -4.73 7.34 8.05
C GLU A 67 -4.90 8.28 6.86
N ILE A 68 -5.18 7.71 5.70
CA ILE A 68 -5.53 8.47 4.50
C ILE A 68 -6.73 7.79 3.86
N GLU A 69 -7.78 8.56 3.64
CA GLU A 69 -8.92 8.08 2.87
C GLU A 69 -9.00 8.87 1.57
N GLN A 70 -8.96 8.16 0.47
CA GLN A 70 -9.13 8.73 -0.85
C GLN A 70 -9.80 7.66 -1.70
N LEU A 71 -11.12 7.73 -1.77
CA LEU A 71 -11.91 6.69 -2.45
C LEU A 71 -11.37 6.39 -3.84
N PRO A 72 -11.28 5.14 -4.23
CA PRO A 72 -11.82 3.93 -3.56
C PRO A 72 -10.93 3.34 -2.47
N TRP A 73 -9.90 4.02 -2.04
CA TRP A 73 -8.91 3.50 -1.09
C TRP A 73 -9.05 4.11 0.30
N TYR A 74 -8.78 3.30 1.30
CA TYR A 74 -8.50 3.70 2.66
C TYR A 74 -7.19 3.04 3.07
N ALA A 75 -6.27 3.81 3.63
CA ALA A 75 -4.98 3.31 4.06
C ALA A 75 -4.72 3.68 5.51
N GLU A 76 -4.22 2.74 6.28
CA GLU A 76 -3.86 2.94 7.67
C GLU A 76 -2.49 2.35 7.94
N LEU A 77 -1.60 3.16 8.49
CA LEU A 77 -0.29 2.75 8.93
C LEU A 77 -0.23 2.91 10.44
N GLU A 78 0.04 1.84 11.18
CA GLU A 78 0.11 1.93 12.63
C GLU A 78 1.26 1.12 13.20
N GLY A 79 1.77 1.56 14.33
CA GLY A 79 2.85 0.87 15.02
C GLY A 79 3.77 1.78 15.77
N LYS A 80 4.98 1.30 16.03
CA LYS A 80 6.05 2.01 16.73
C LYS A 80 7.16 2.38 15.76
N LYS A 81 8.18 3.07 16.23
CA LYS A 81 9.24 3.63 15.41
C LYS A 81 9.86 2.69 14.37
N TYR A 82 10.07 1.44 14.72
CA TYR A 82 10.68 0.46 13.81
C TYR A 82 9.77 -0.72 13.50
N GLU A 83 8.52 -0.68 13.95
CA GLU A 83 7.59 -1.78 13.85
C GLU A 83 6.19 -1.28 13.50
N TRP A 84 5.83 -1.36 12.22
CA TRP A 84 4.50 -0.90 11.82
C TRP A 84 3.92 -1.75 10.71
N ASP A 85 2.61 -1.70 10.64
CA ASP A 85 1.82 -2.45 9.69
C ASP A 85 1.06 -1.50 8.78
N LEU A 86 0.89 -1.92 7.55
CA LEU A 86 0.07 -1.19 6.57
C LEU A 86 -1.18 -1.99 6.28
N ARG A 87 -2.32 -1.34 6.41
CA ARG A 87 -3.61 -1.91 6.07
C ARG A 87 -4.23 -1.09 4.96
N LEU A 88 -4.67 -1.77 3.91
CA LEU A 88 -5.32 -1.14 2.77
C LEU A 88 -6.72 -1.72 2.60
N ILE A 89 -7.69 -0.85 2.42
CA ILE A 89 -9.06 -1.25 2.11
C ILE A 89 -9.43 -0.61 0.77
N PHE A 90 -9.94 -1.43 -0.13
CA PHE A 90 -10.41 -0.99 -1.43
C PHE A 90 -11.90 -1.27 -1.53
N GLU A 91 -12.67 -0.25 -1.93
CA GLU A 91 -14.10 -0.38 -2.17
C GLU A 91 -14.47 0.37 -3.45
N SER A 92 -14.80 -0.38 -4.49
CA SER A 92 -15.24 0.21 -5.74
C SER A 92 -16.75 0.08 -5.86
N SER A 93 -17.46 1.19 -5.84
CA SER A 93 -18.90 1.20 -5.98
C SER A 93 -19.35 0.86 -7.41
N GLU A 94 -18.51 1.15 -8.39
CA GLU A 94 -18.87 0.93 -9.79
C GLU A 94 -18.94 -0.54 -10.18
N GLN A 95 -18.13 -1.38 -9.54
CA GLN A 95 -18.00 -2.77 -9.94
C GLN A 95 -18.20 -3.75 -8.80
N THR A 96 -18.72 -3.29 -7.69
CA THR A 96 -18.97 -4.09 -6.48
C THR A 96 -17.77 -4.92 -6.06
N ARG A 97 -16.57 -4.38 -6.27
CA ARG A 97 -15.33 -5.03 -5.81
C ARG A 97 -14.90 -4.42 -4.50
N SER A 98 -14.60 -5.25 -3.53
CA SER A 98 -14.01 -4.77 -2.30
C SER A 98 -13.06 -5.81 -1.73
N PHE A 99 -12.00 -5.35 -1.09
CA PHE A 99 -11.04 -6.23 -0.45
C PHE A 99 -10.23 -5.47 0.57
N GLU A 100 -9.59 -6.21 1.45
CA GLU A 100 -8.72 -5.67 2.47
C GLU A 100 -7.37 -6.38 2.40
N MET A 101 -6.29 -5.62 2.45
CA MET A 101 -4.93 -6.15 2.47
C MET A 101 -4.20 -5.69 3.71
N TYR A 102 -3.33 -6.53 4.21
CA TYR A 102 -2.57 -6.27 5.41
C TYR A 102 -1.12 -6.68 5.19
N TRP A 103 -0.21 -5.74 5.32
CA TRP A 103 1.22 -5.99 5.17
C TRP A 103 1.93 -5.82 6.50
N PRO A 104 2.65 -6.88 6.94
CA PRO A 104 3.44 -6.76 8.15
C PRO A 104 4.68 -5.90 7.91
N ILE A 105 5.15 -5.42 8.95
CA ILE A 105 6.17 -4.47 9.15
C ILE A 105 7.38 -4.63 8.32
N PRO A 106 8.44 -4.97 8.37
CA PRO A 106 9.60 -4.52 7.60
C PRO A 106 9.33 -4.42 6.11
N VAL A 107 8.38 -5.24 5.65
CA VAL A 107 7.99 -5.27 4.24
C VAL A 107 7.37 -3.96 3.79
N SER A 108 6.44 -3.42 4.58
CA SER A 108 5.77 -2.17 4.24
C SER A 108 6.75 -1.03 4.05
N TYR A 109 7.67 -0.87 4.98
CA TYR A 109 8.66 0.21 4.91
C TYR A 109 9.57 0.07 3.68
N THR A 110 10.09 -1.13 3.46
CA THR A 110 10.97 -1.40 2.33
C THR A 110 10.30 -1.07 1.00
N HIS A 111 9.04 -1.43 0.88
CA HIS A 111 8.29 -1.23 -0.36
C HIS A 111 7.98 0.23 -0.63
N LEU A 112 7.60 0.96 0.39
CA LEU A 112 7.35 2.38 0.21
C LEU A 112 8.59 3.10 -0.29
N ARG A 113 9.75 2.74 0.22
CA ARG A 113 11.01 3.33 -0.24
C ARG A 113 11.38 2.88 -1.65
N ALA A 114 11.13 1.63 -2.00
CA ALA A 114 11.45 1.11 -3.32
C ALA A 114 10.68 1.84 -4.41
N HIS A 115 9.46 2.25 -4.14
CA HIS A 115 8.64 2.96 -5.12
C HIS A 115 9.03 4.42 -5.32
N GLU A 116 9.83 4.99 -4.45
CA GLU A 116 10.30 6.35 -4.60
C GLU A 116 11.47 6.47 -5.57
N THR A 117 12.11 5.39 -5.86
CA THR A 117 13.25 5.37 -6.78
C THR A 117 12.83 4.82 -8.13
#